data_641e6949bea5d1bf5262986d22effeef
#
_entry.id   641e6949bea5d1bf5262986d22effeef
#
_cell.length_a   1.000
_cell.length_b   1.000
_cell.length_c   1.000
_cell.angle_alpha   90.00
_cell.angle_beta   90.00
_cell.angle_gamma   90.00
#
_symmetry.space_group_name_H-M   'P 1'
#
loop_
_entity.id
_entity.type
_entity.pdbx_description
1 polymer ?
#
loop_
_entity_poly.entity_id
_entity_poly.type
_entity_poly.pdbx_seq_one_letter_code
_entity_poly.pdbx_strand_id
1 'polypeptide(L)'
;MTDAGAAYARPTVPVRHRRAASGSRRARSGHAIGGRIVTRKPPPIVPAALDACRRCPLWEHATQAVPGAGSVDARIMLVGEQPGDREDLTGLPFVGAAGHVLDRALDEAGISRAAVYVTNAVKHFKWEPRGKRRLHKTPAQREVDACRYWLEREIDAVRPRVIVALGVTALRAVTQDNDATLRGASATLRTADGCPVVAANHPSYVLRTRGADAREHAYHALVDALRRAVGLARGE
;
A
#
# COMPACT_ATOMS: atom_id res chain seq x y z
N MET A 1 -52.25 4.99 -1.85
CA MET A 1 -52.15 5.87 -3.01
C MET A 1 -50.70 6.16 -3.19
N THR A 2 -50.16 5.41 -4.06
CA THR A 2 -49.46 5.50 -5.36
C THR A 2 -48.01 5.96 -5.16
N ASP A 3 -47.05 5.07 -5.14
CA ASP A 3 -46.36 4.36 -6.22
C ASP A 3 -45.79 5.30 -7.30
N ALA A 4 -44.46 5.33 -7.41
CA ALA A 4 -43.74 5.56 -8.65
C ALA A 4 -42.28 5.08 -8.53
N GLY A 5 -42.05 3.83 -8.92
CA GLY A 5 -40.70 3.33 -9.25
C GLY A 5 -40.20 3.94 -10.55
N ALA A 6 -38.96 4.39 -10.56
CA ALA A 6 -38.26 4.78 -11.77
C ALA A 6 -37.16 3.75 -12.08
N ALA A 7 -37.43 2.92 -13.09
CA ALA A 7 -36.47 2.00 -13.68
C ALA A 7 -35.48 2.74 -14.56
N TYR A 8 -34.18 2.60 -14.29
CA TYR A 8 -33.11 3.09 -15.19
C TYR A 8 -32.84 2.06 -16.29
N ALA A 9 -33.20 2.45 -17.53
CA ALA A 9 -32.90 1.70 -18.76
C ALA A 9 -31.44 1.95 -19.19
N ARG A 10 -30.73 0.87 -19.54
CA ARG A 10 -29.39 0.90 -20.14
C ARG A 10 -29.49 1.19 -21.66
N PRO A 11 -28.63 2.05 -22.24
CA PRO A 11 -28.56 2.19 -23.67
C PRO A 11 -27.76 1.06 -24.32
N THR A 12 -28.32 0.43 -25.33
CA THR A 12 -27.69 -0.55 -26.22
C THR A 12 -26.96 0.18 -27.36
N VAL A 13 -25.65 -0.16 -27.54
CA VAL A 13 -24.83 0.37 -28.63
C VAL A 13 -24.86 -0.63 -29.83
N PRO A 14 -25.09 -0.21 -31.08
CA PRO A 14 -25.13 -1.12 -32.20
C PRO A 14 -23.72 -1.48 -32.71
N VAL A 15 -23.50 -2.78 -32.95
CA VAL A 15 -22.31 -3.35 -33.58
C VAL A 15 -22.35 -3.07 -35.09
N ARG A 16 -21.36 -2.33 -35.63
CA ARG A 16 -21.14 -2.16 -37.06
C ARG A 16 -20.12 -3.18 -37.57
N HIS A 17 -20.57 -4.11 -38.40
CA HIS A 17 -19.70 -4.97 -39.20
C HIS A 17 -19.03 -4.14 -40.31
N ARG A 18 -17.70 -4.10 -40.35
CA ARG A 18 -16.91 -3.64 -41.49
C ARG A 18 -16.35 -4.83 -42.26
N ARG A 19 -16.64 -4.90 -43.55
CA ARG A 19 -16.16 -5.88 -44.54
C ARG A 19 -14.65 -5.72 -44.75
N ALA A 20 -13.98 -6.86 -44.93
CA ALA A 20 -12.58 -6.96 -45.32
C ALA A 20 -12.34 -6.43 -46.76
N ALA A 21 -11.29 -5.64 -46.91
CA ALA A 21 -10.69 -5.32 -48.20
C ALA A 21 -9.30 -5.97 -48.26
N SER A 22 -9.14 -6.86 -49.23
CA SER A 22 -7.91 -7.51 -49.62
C SER A 22 -6.97 -6.52 -50.31
N GLY A 23 -5.80 -6.28 -49.76
CA GLY A 23 -4.75 -5.48 -50.40
C GLY A 23 -3.38 -6.10 -50.10
N SER A 24 -2.82 -6.79 -51.09
CA SER A 24 -1.46 -7.32 -51.13
C SER A 24 -0.45 -6.17 -51.11
N ARG A 25 0.44 -6.11 -50.11
CA ARG A 25 1.67 -5.32 -50.18
C ARG A 25 2.88 -6.10 -49.69
N ARG A 26 3.88 -6.10 -50.54
CA ARG A 26 5.21 -6.70 -50.48
C ARG A 26 5.90 -6.51 -49.15
N ALA A 27 6.57 -7.58 -48.72
CA ALA A 27 7.51 -7.64 -47.59
C ALA A 27 8.65 -6.63 -47.80
N ARG A 28 8.85 -5.73 -46.83
CA ARG A 28 10.13 -5.04 -46.59
C ARG A 28 10.74 -5.64 -45.37
N SER A 29 11.95 -6.15 -45.56
CA SER A 29 12.83 -6.64 -44.48
C SER A 29 13.16 -5.51 -43.52
N GLY A 30 12.50 -5.49 -42.35
CA GLY A 30 12.82 -4.59 -41.24
C GLY A 30 13.55 -5.37 -40.17
N HIS A 31 14.75 -4.91 -39.80
CA HIS A 31 15.56 -5.41 -38.69
C HIS A 31 14.69 -5.51 -37.42
N ALA A 32 14.51 -6.73 -36.91
CA ALA A 32 13.92 -6.97 -35.62
C ALA A 32 14.93 -6.52 -34.54
N ILE A 33 14.71 -5.34 -33.97
CA ILE A 33 15.30 -4.97 -32.69
C ILE A 33 14.60 -5.87 -31.66
N GLY A 34 15.28 -6.92 -31.23
CA GLY A 34 14.84 -7.84 -30.21
C GLY A 34 14.70 -7.13 -28.86
N GLY A 35 13.65 -6.37 -28.69
CA GLY A 35 13.20 -5.90 -27.39
C GLY A 35 12.80 -7.12 -26.56
N ARG A 36 13.65 -7.51 -25.61
CA ARG A 36 13.34 -8.51 -24.60
C ARG A 36 12.08 -8.01 -23.88
N ILE A 37 10.94 -8.61 -24.19
CA ILE A 37 9.71 -8.42 -23.40
C ILE A 37 10.05 -8.99 -22.02
N VAL A 38 10.41 -8.10 -21.10
CA VAL A 38 10.50 -8.45 -19.68
C VAL A 38 9.06 -8.67 -19.21
N THR A 39 8.61 -9.92 -19.29
CA THR A 39 7.35 -10.32 -18.69
C THR A 39 7.50 -10.09 -17.19
N ARG A 40 6.93 -8.98 -16.68
CA ARG A 40 6.84 -8.72 -15.26
C ARG A 40 6.11 -9.89 -14.62
N LYS A 41 6.81 -10.58 -13.72
CA LYS A 41 6.23 -11.65 -12.91
C LYS A 41 5.01 -11.09 -12.18
N PRO A 42 3.85 -11.77 -12.18
CA PRO A 42 2.68 -11.30 -11.42
C PRO A 42 3.05 -11.12 -9.95
N PRO A 43 2.33 -10.26 -9.22
CA PRO A 43 2.63 -9.98 -7.82
C PRO A 43 2.74 -11.29 -7.04
N PRO A 44 3.78 -11.47 -6.25
CA PRO A 44 4.12 -12.76 -5.64
C PRO A 44 3.20 -13.16 -4.50
N ILE A 45 2.26 -12.31 -4.10
CA ILE A 45 1.30 -12.62 -3.05
C ILE A 45 0.02 -13.10 -3.71
N VAL A 46 -0.14 -14.41 -3.72
CA VAL A 46 -1.43 -15.04 -3.94
C VAL A 46 -2.17 -14.94 -2.60
N PRO A 47 -3.33 -14.26 -2.52
CA PRO A 47 -4.08 -14.10 -1.25
C PRO A 47 -4.25 -15.43 -0.51
N ALA A 48 -4.61 -16.51 -1.20
CA ALA A 48 -4.76 -17.84 -0.60
C ALA A 48 -3.46 -18.37 0.07
N ALA A 49 -2.27 -18.04 -0.45
CA ALA A 49 -1.01 -18.45 0.17
C ALA A 49 -0.70 -17.63 1.43
N LEU A 50 -1.13 -16.37 1.47
CA LEU A 50 -1.01 -15.52 2.64
C LEU A 50 -2.01 -15.93 3.72
N ASP A 51 -3.25 -16.26 3.38
CA ASP A 51 -4.27 -16.77 4.31
C ASP A 51 -3.85 -18.10 4.95
N ALA A 52 -3.12 -18.94 4.23
CA ALA A 52 -2.53 -20.16 4.75
C ALA A 52 -1.28 -19.93 5.60
N CYS A 53 -0.83 -18.68 5.81
CA CYS A 53 0.38 -18.37 6.55
C CYS A 53 0.23 -18.73 8.04
N ARG A 54 1.24 -19.47 8.57
CA ARG A 54 1.33 -19.87 9.98
C ARG A 54 2.71 -19.53 10.58
N ARG A 55 3.36 -18.48 10.04
CA ARG A 55 4.73 -18.10 10.45
C ARG A 55 4.82 -17.47 11.84
N CYS A 56 3.72 -16.92 12.35
CA CYS A 56 3.59 -16.37 13.71
C CYS A 56 2.15 -16.61 14.20
N PRO A 57 1.87 -16.54 15.51
CA PRO A 57 0.55 -16.89 16.07
C PRO A 57 -0.57 -15.87 15.77
N LEU A 58 -0.30 -14.74 15.11
CA LEU A 58 -1.32 -13.70 14.90
C LEU A 58 -2.50 -14.15 14.03
N TRP A 59 -2.31 -15.17 13.19
CA TRP A 59 -3.39 -15.74 12.36
C TRP A 59 -4.50 -16.38 13.21
N GLU A 60 -4.21 -16.83 14.43
CA GLU A 60 -5.17 -17.54 15.30
C GLU A 60 -6.34 -16.65 15.72
N HIS A 61 -6.12 -15.35 15.85
CA HIS A 61 -7.11 -14.39 16.33
C HIS A 61 -7.53 -13.36 15.27
N ALA A 62 -6.83 -13.30 14.14
CA ALA A 62 -7.21 -12.46 13.02
C ALA A 62 -8.35 -13.10 12.22
N THR A 63 -9.21 -12.29 11.60
CA THR A 63 -10.27 -12.75 10.71
C THR A 63 -9.69 -13.29 9.42
N GLN A 64 -8.67 -12.60 8.90
CA GLN A 64 -7.95 -12.94 7.67
C GLN A 64 -6.61 -12.24 7.60
N ALA A 65 -5.77 -12.66 6.68
CA ALA A 65 -4.59 -11.90 6.32
C ALA A 65 -4.96 -10.70 5.42
N VAL A 66 -4.23 -9.60 5.55
CA VAL A 66 -4.43 -8.40 4.74
C VAL A 66 -3.20 -8.17 3.86
N PRO A 67 -3.27 -8.51 2.57
CA PRO A 67 -2.21 -8.23 1.60
C PRO A 67 -2.12 -6.73 1.33
N GLY A 68 -1.04 -6.30 0.69
CA GLY A 68 -0.95 -4.97 0.12
C GLY A 68 -1.88 -4.79 -1.08
N ALA A 69 -2.23 -3.54 -1.36
CA ALA A 69 -3.11 -3.15 -2.45
C ALA A 69 -2.57 -1.94 -3.21
N GLY A 70 -2.83 -1.87 -4.51
CA GLY A 70 -2.41 -0.79 -5.39
C GLY A 70 -1.73 -1.30 -6.66
N SER A 71 -1.19 -0.37 -7.45
CA SER A 71 -0.49 -0.71 -8.68
C SER A 71 0.84 -1.42 -8.39
N VAL A 72 1.11 -2.53 -9.07
CA VAL A 72 2.43 -3.19 -9.05
C VAL A 72 3.52 -2.36 -9.74
N ASP A 73 3.13 -1.33 -10.50
CA ASP A 73 4.02 -0.37 -11.13
C ASP A 73 4.17 0.92 -10.32
N ALA A 74 3.68 0.94 -9.06
CA ALA A 74 3.76 2.08 -8.19
C ALA A 74 5.22 2.48 -7.92
N ARG A 75 5.53 3.76 -8.12
CA ARG A 75 6.85 4.31 -7.80
C ARG A 75 7.01 4.59 -6.29
N ILE A 76 5.90 4.74 -5.58
CA ILE A 76 5.84 5.01 -4.15
C ILE A 76 5.12 3.85 -3.48
N MET A 77 5.74 3.25 -2.47
CA MET A 77 5.14 2.26 -1.61
C MET A 77 4.96 2.84 -0.21
N LEU A 78 3.76 2.68 0.35
CA LEU A 78 3.45 3.10 1.73
C LEU A 78 3.38 1.85 2.60
N VAL A 79 4.15 1.82 3.68
CA VAL A 79 4.20 0.67 4.59
C VAL A 79 3.78 1.10 5.98
N GLY A 80 2.68 0.55 6.49
CA GLY A 80 2.20 0.72 7.86
C GLY A 80 2.71 -0.37 8.82
N GLU A 81 2.18 -0.38 10.03
CA GLU A 81 2.54 -1.34 11.08
C GLU A 81 1.85 -2.69 10.86
N GLN A 82 0.53 -2.72 10.96
CA GLN A 82 -0.35 -3.89 10.82
C GLN A 82 -1.77 -3.46 10.45
N PRO A 83 -2.63 -4.38 9.99
CA PRO A 83 -4.05 -4.09 9.78
C PRO A 83 -4.71 -3.62 11.08
N GLY A 84 -5.72 -2.75 10.96
CA GLY A 84 -6.65 -2.45 12.03
C GLY A 84 -7.89 -3.33 11.98
N ASP A 85 -8.87 -3.04 12.84
CA ASP A 85 -10.12 -3.80 12.93
C ASP A 85 -10.92 -3.84 11.61
N ARG A 86 -11.01 -2.70 10.92
CA ARG A 86 -11.73 -2.60 9.65
C ARG A 86 -11.01 -3.33 8.53
N GLU A 87 -9.69 -3.21 8.49
CA GLU A 87 -8.84 -3.90 7.53
C GLU A 87 -8.90 -5.41 7.70
N ASP A 88 -8.88 -5.90 8.93
CA ASP A 88 -9.00 -7.31 9.27
C ASP A 88 -10.35 -7.92 8.80
N LEU A 89 -11.42 -7.13 8.87
CA LEU A 89 -12.75 -7.53 8.40
C LEU A 89 -12.90 -7.48 6.87
N THR A 90 -12.24 -6.52 6.21
CA THR A 90 -12.43 -6.28 4.77
C THR A 90 -11.37 -6.93 3.89
N GLY A 91 -10.20 -7.29 4.45
CA GLY A 91 -9.07 -7.79 3.69
C GLY A 91 -8.31 -6.71 2.90
N LEU A 92 -8.61 -5.42 3.12
CA LEU A 92 -8.00 -4.30 2.40
C LEU A 92 -7.19 -3.40 3.35
N PRO A 93 -5.97 -2.96 2.98
CA PRO A 93 -5.15 -2.11 3.83
C PRO A 93 -5.63 -0.66 3.84
N PHE A 94 -5.56 -0.01 5.00
CA PHE A 94 -5.86 1.42 5.20
C PHE A 94 -7.27 1.83 4.73
N VAL A 95 -8.30 1.11 5.15
CA VAL A 95 -9.72 1.43 4.91
C VAL A 95 -10.44 1.95 6.16
N GLY A 96 -9.80 1.93 7.32
CA GLY A 96 -10.31 2.48 8.57
C GLY A 96 -9.97 3.96 8.76
N ALA A 97 -10.19 4.49 9.97
CA ALA A 97 -10.00 5.91 10.29
C ALA A 97 -8.58 6.43 9.98
N ALA A 98 -7.54 5.63 10.20
CA ALA A 98 -6.17 5.97 9.84
C ALA A 98 -5.99 6.04 8.30
N GLY A 99 -6.68 5.17 7.55
CA GLY A 99 -6.72 5.20 6.09
C GLY A 99 -7.33 6.49 5.54
N HIS A 100 -8.43 6.97 6.11
CA HIS A 100 -9.04 8.24 5.71
C HIS A 100 -8.12 9.46 5.95
N VAL A 101 -7.32 9.44 7.04
CA VAL A 101 -6.29 10.47 7.25
C VAL A 101 -5.21 10.37 6.17
N LEU A 102 -4.79 9.16 5.84
CA LEU A 102 -3.80 8.93 4.78
C LEU A 102 -4.31 9.38 3.41
N ASP A 103 -5.55 9.08 3.07
CA ASP A 103 -6.17 9.47 1.79
C ASP A 103 -6.20 11.00 1.63
N ARG A 104 -6.64 11.72 2.69
CA ARG A 104 -6.60 13.19 2.70
C ARG A 104 -5.18 13.75 2.54
N ALA A 105 -4.20 13.14 3.20
CA ALA A 105 -2.80 13.58 3.11
C ALA A 105 -2.20 13.29 1.72
N LEU A 106 -2.59 12.18 1.08
CA LEU A 106 -2.22 11.87 -0.30
C LEU A 106 -2.80 12.91 -1.27
N ASP A 107 -4.10 13.21 -1.16
CA ASP A 107 -4.78 14.20 -2.01
C ASP A 107 -4.11 15.58 -1.87
N GLU A 108 -3.80 16.01 -0.64
CA GLU A 108 -3.12 17.29 -0.39
C GLU A 108 -1.66 17.30 -0.87
N ALA A 109 -0.99 16.15 -0.89
CA ALA A 109 0.34 16.01 -1.46
C ALA A 109 0.30 15.86 -3.00
N GLY A 110 -0.86 15.87 -3.64
CA GLY A 110 -1.04 15.70 -5.08
C GLY A 110 -0.78 14.26 -5.57
N ILE A 111 -1.00 13.27 -4.71
CA ILE A 111 -0.74 11.86 -5.00
C ILE A 111 -2.07 11.11 -5.10
N SER A 112 -2.40 10.57 -6.27
CA SER A 112 -3.55 9.68 -6.41
C SER A 112 -3.35 8.39 -5.60
N ARG A 113 -4.35 7.96 -4.83
CA ARG A 113 -4.34 6.68 -4.12
C ARG A 113 -4.08 5.50 -5.07
N ALA A 114 -4.56 5.56 -6.30
CA ALA A 114 -4.34 4.53 -7.31
C ALA A 114 -2.90 4.47 -7.85
N ALA A 115 -2.11 5.52 -7.64
CA ALA A 115 -0.72 5.60 -8.11
C ALA A 115 0.30 5.04 -7.08
N VAL A 116 -0.16 4.67 -5.89
CA VAL A 116 0.69 4.12 -4.82
C VAL A 116 0.35 2.66 -4.55
N TYR A 117 1.32 1.92 -4.01
CA TYR A 117 1.07 0.62 -3.39
C TYR A 117 1.09 0.78 -1.87
N VAL A 118 0.07 0.25 -1.20
CA VAL A 118 -0.10 0.42 0.24
C VAL A 118 -0.16 -0.93 0.92
N THR A 119 0.63 -1.10 1.96
CA THR A 119 0.72 -2.36 2.70
C THR A 119 1.09 -2.12 4.17
N ASN A 120 1.31 -3.20 4.92
CA ASN A 120 1.76 -3.18 6.30
C ASN A 120 2.96 -4.13 6.49
N ALA A 121 3.79 -3.86 7.50
CA ALA A 121 4.89 -4.74 7.91
C ALA A 121 4.37 -6.11 8.37
N VAL A 122 3.25 -6.13 9.09
CA VAL A 122 2.57 -7.35 9.57
C VAL A 122 1.24 -7.50 8.84
N LYS A 123 0.90 -8.75 8.46
CA LYS A 123 -0.26 -9.02 7.62
C LYS A 123 -1.52 -9.43 8.40
N HIS A 124 -1.40 -9.72 9.68
CA HIS A 124 -2.53 -10.09 10.54
C HIS A 124 -2.72 -9.08 11.66
N PHE A 125 -3.97 -8.84 12.04
CA PHE A 125 -4.33 -7.90 13.10
C PHE A 125 -4.02 -8.49 14.47
N LYS A 126 -3.13 -7.84 15.24
CA LYS A 126 -2.89 -8.15 16.65
C LYS A 126 -3.81 -7.33 17.53
N TRP A 127 -4.62 -7.99 18.32
CA TRP A 127 -5.59 -7.32 19.18
C TRP A 127 -5.82 -8.09 20.50
N GLU A 128 -6.42 -7.40 21.45
CA GLU A 128 -6.92 -7.96 22.70
C GLU A 128 -8.39 -7.60 22.88
N PRO A 129 -9.20 -8.49 23.45
CA PRO A 129 -10.60 -8.20 23.74
C PRO A 129 -10.72 -7.17 24.88
N ARG A 130 -11.58 -6.17 24.70
CA ARG A 130 -12.01 -5.25 25.76
C ARG A 130 -13.52 -5.07 25.68
N GLY A 131 -14.24 -5.89 26.42
CA GLY A 131 -15.67 -6.02 26.27
C GLY A 131 -16.01 -6.47 24.84
N LYS A 132 -16.86 -5.73 24.14
CA LYS A 132 -17.27 -6.01 22.75
C LYS A 132 -16.26 -5.46 21.69
N ARG A 133 -15.18 -4.82 22.10
CA ARG A 133 -14.22 -4.18 21.18
C ARG A 133 -12.94 -5.00 21.08
N ARG A 134 -12.35 -5.01 19.90
CA ARG A 134 -11.00 -5.52 19.64
C ARG A 134 -10.00 -4.34 19.74
N LEU A 135 -9.19 -4.34 20.79
CA LEU A 135 -8.16 -3.29 20.97
C LEU A 135 -6.89 -3.67 20.26
N HIS A 136 -6.44 -2.78 19.39
CA HIS A 136 -5.15 -2.87 18.74
C HIS A 136 -4.00 -3.00 19.75
N LYS A 137 -3.10 -3.95 19.48
CA LYS A 137 -1.83 -4.17 20.22
C LYS A 137 -0.68 -4.12 19.23
N THR A 138 0.38 -3.43 19.60
CA THR A 138 1.60 -3.38 18.78
C THR A 138 2.19 -4.78 18.59
N PRO A 139 2.55 -5.18 17.37
CA PRO A 139 3.23 -6.45 17.12
C PRO A 139 4.57 -6.51 17.87
N ALA A 140 4.90 -7.67 18.41
CA ALA A 140 6.23 -7.92 18.97
C ALA A 140 7.24 -8.05 17.81
N GLN A 141 8.51 -7.76 18.09
CA GLN A 141 9.57 -7.82 17.07
C GLN A 141 9.60 -9.18 16.35
N ARG A 142 9.48 -10.30 17.10
CA ARG A 142 9.42 -11.65 16.52
C ARG A 142 8.27 -11.85 15.49
N GLU A 143 7.16 -11.15 15.68
CA GLU A 143 6.01 -11.21 14.76
C GLU A 143 6.28 -10.40 13.50
N VAL A 144 6.94 -9.24 13.64
CA VAL A 144 7.41 -8.42 12.51
C VAL A 144 8.44 -9.21 11.70
N ASP A 145 9.43 -9.84 12.36
CA ASP A 145 10.47 -10.62 11.70
C ASP A 145 9.90 -11.82 10.96
N ALA A 146 8.95 -12.54 11.55
CA ALA A 146 8.28 -13.65 10.90
C ALA A 146 7.45 -13.20 9.67
N CYS A 147 6.90 -11.98 9.70
CA CYS A 147 6.09 -11.42 8.62
C CYS A 147 6.92 -10.75 7.53
N ARG A 148 8.20 -10.46 7.77
CA ARG A 148 9.14 -9.85 6.82
C ARG A 148 9.15 -10.55 5.47
N TYR A 149 9.09 -11.87 5.44
CA TYR A 149 8.99 -12.67 4.23
C TYR A 149 7.94 -12.16 3.23
N TRP A 150 6.78 -11.74 3.72
CA TRP A 150 5.69 -11.24 2.87
C TRP A 150 5.95 -9.80 2.41
N LEU A 151 6.49 -8.96 3.30
CA LEU A 151 6.83 -7.57 2.95
C LEU A 151 7.92 -7.52 1.86
N GLU A 152 8.97 -8.31 2.00
CA GLU A 152 10.05 -8.42 1.00
C GLU A 152 9.50 -8.85 -0.37
N ARG A 153 8.62 -9.83 -0.42
CA ARG A 153 7.97 -10.27 -1.66
C ARG A 153 7.12 -9.17 -2.31
N GLU A 154 6.47 -8.33 -1.54
CA GLU A 154 5.75 -7.16 -2.06
C GLU A 154 6.74 -6.12 -2.61
N ILE A 155 7.80 -5.82 -1.88
CA ILE A 155 8.85 -4.89 -2.33
C ILE A 155 9.48 -5.39 -3.63
N ASP A 156 9.82 -6.67 -3.71
CA ASP A 156 10.41 -7.29 -4.91
C ASP A 156 9.48 -7.26 -6.13
N ALA A 157 8.18 -7.40 -5.90
CA ALA A 157 7.19 -7.37 -6.98
C ALA A 157 6.97 -5.95 -7.50
N VAL A 158 6.80 -4.99 -6.59
CA VAL A 158 6.49 -3.60 -6.92
C VAL A 158 7.74 -2.86 -7.37
N ARG A 159 8.90 -3.10 -6.74
CA ARG A 159 10.16 -2.39 -6.98
C ARG A 159 9.98 -0.87 -6.94
N PRO A 160 9.49 -0.34 -5.82
CA PRO A 160 9.24 1.09 -5.71
C PRO A 160 10.54 1.89 -5.82
N ARG A 161 10.46 3.13 -6.25
CA ARG A 161 11.60 4.06 -6.22
C ARG A 161 11.83 4.66 -4.84
N VAL A 162 10.80 4.68 -4.01
CA VAL A 162 10.83 5.16 -2.63
C VAL A 162 9.79 4.44 -1.79
N ILE A 163 10.13 4.17 -0.54
CA ILE A 163 9.21 3.63 0.47
C ILE A 163 8.94 4.72 1.51
N VAL A 164 7.66 4.97 1.83
CA VAL A 164 7.26 5.78 2.98
C VAL A 164 6.91 4.84 4.13
N ALA A 165 7.72 4.87 5.18
CA ALA A 165 7.50 4.09 6.39
C ALA A 165 6.62 4.88 7.37
N LEU A 166 5.39 4.41 7.57
CA LEU A 166 4.38 5.04 8.42
C LEU A 166 4.47 4.46 9.85
N GLY A 167 5.24 5.11 10.70
CA GLY A 167 5.51 4.70 12.08
C GLY A 167 6.83 3.91 12.24
N VAL A 168 7.27 3.80 13.51
CA VAL A 168 8.56 3.19 13.84
C VAL A 168 8.64 1.71 13.52
N THR A 169 7.55 0.96 13.70
CA THR A 169 7.50 -0.48 13.36
C THR A 169 7.71 -0.70 11.86
N ALA A 170 7.05 0.10 11.02
CA ALA A 170 7.24 0.05 9.58
C ALA A 170 8.67 0.45 9.19
N LEU A 171 9.21 1.50 9.81
CA LEU A 171 10.57 1.97 9.57
C LEU A 171 11.59 0.85 9.82
N ARG A 172 11.54 0.23 11.00
CA ARG A 172 12.41 -0.89 11.36
C ARG A 172 12.25 -2.11 10.44
N ALA A 173 11.01 -2.40 10.04
CA ALA A 173 10.74 -3.50 9.13
C ALA A 173 11.36 -3.31 7.74
N VAL A 174 11.29 -2.09 7.18
CA VAL A 174 11.81 -1.81 5.81
C VAL A 174 13.31 -1.54 5.78
N THR A 175 13.89 -0.96 6.85
CA THR A 175 15.34 -0.71 6.95
C THR A 175 16.10 -1.92 7.49
N GLN A 176 15.40 -2.86 8.13
CA GLN A 176 15.99 -3.97 8.90
C GLN A 176 16.91 -3.49 10.05
N ASP A 177 16.69 -2.28 10.52
CA ASP A 177 17.40 -1.66 11.63
C ASP A 177 16.46 -1.51 12.83
N ASN A 178 16.65 -2.32 13.86
CA ASN A 178 15.84 -2.34 15.07
C ASN A 178 16.03 -1.09 15.95
N ASP A 179 17.11 -0.35 15.76
CA ASP A 179 17.42 0.87 16.50
C ASP A 179 16.92 2.13 15.76
N ALA A 180 16.43 1.97 14.52
CA ALA A 180 15.88 3.08 13.74
C ALA A 180 14.75 3.79 14.50
N THR A 181 14.78 5.13 14.49
CA THR A 181 13.81 6.01 15.14
C THR A 181 13.26 7.04 14.17
N LEU A 182 12.06 7.55 14.45
CA LEU A 182 11.47 8.64 13.66
C LEU A 182 12.14 10.00 13.93
N ARG A 183 12.82 10.16 15.07
CA ARG A 183 13.54 11.38 15.43
C ARG A 183 14.87 11.39 14.68
N GLY A 184 15.16 12.50 14.00
CA GLY A 184 16.41 12.65 13.25
C GLY A 184 16.42 12.00 11.86
N ALA A 185 15.30 11.51 11.36
CA ALA A 185 15.17 10.93 10.03
C ALA A 185 15.27 11.97 8.87
N SER A 186 16.07 13.05 9.05
CA SER A 186 16.42 13.95 7.95
C SER A 186 17.49 13.36 7.02
N ALA A 187 18.22 12.35 7.48
CA ALA A 187 19.12 11.57 6.62
C ALA A 187 18.29 10.67 5.70
N THR A 188 18.72 10.48 4.47
CA THR A 188 18.09 9.56 3.53
C THR A 188 18.33 8.13 4.01
N LEU A 189 17.35 7.58 4.73
CA LEU A 189 17.33 6.18 5.13
C LEU A 189 17.15 5.31 3.88
N ARG A 190 17.66 4.09 3.92
CA ARG A 190 17.55 3.14 2.81
C ARG A 190 17.20 1.74 3.31
N THR A 191 16.55 0.98 2.44
CA THR A 191 16.44 -0.48 2.62
C THR A 191 17.82 -1.12 2.42
N ALA A 192 17.94 -2.40 2.76
CA ALA A 192 19.16 -3.18 2.50
C ALA A 192 19.59 -3.14 1.02
N ASP A 193 18.63 -3.12 0.09
CA ASP A 193 18.84 -3.06 -1.36
C ASP A 193 19.01 -1.62 -1.89
N GLY A 194 19.16 -0.63 -1.01
CA GLY A 194 19.45 0.74 -1.36
C GLY A 194 18.25 1.60 -1.76
N CYS A 195 17.00 1.11 -1.71
CA CYS A 195 15.81 1.91 -1.99
C CYS A 195 15.67 3.02 -0.94
N PRO A 196 15.47 4.29 -1.31
CA PRO A 196 15.25 5.39 -0.39
C PRO A 196 14.02 5.15 0.51
N VAL A 197 14.14 5.50 1.80
CA VAL A 197 13.06 5.40 2.78
C VAL A 197 12.79 6.77 3.40
N VAL A 198 11.54 7.21 3.32
CA VAL A 198 11.04 8.40 4.01
C VAL A 198 10.28 7.95 5.26
N ALA A 199 10.76 8.35 6.44
CA ALA A 199 10.06 8.08 7.69
C ALA A 199 8.98 9.14 7.96
N ALA A 200 7.80 8.71 8.39
CA ALA A 200 6.69 9.56 8.80
C ALA A 200 5.98 8.99 10.03
N ASN A 201 5.28 9.84 10.77
CA ASN A 201 4.36 9.35 11.79
C ASN A 201 3.22 8.54 11.16
N HIS A 202 2.79 7.48 11.84
CA HIS A 202 1.62 6.73 11.39
C HIS A 202 0.37 7.63 11.37
N PRO A 203 -0.53 7.54 10.38
CA PRO A 203 -1.74 8.39 10.32
C PRO A 203 -2.59 8.34 11.59
N SER A 204 -2.63 7.21 12.31
CA SER A 204 -3.30 7.12 13.61
C SER A 204 -2.69 8.01 14.71
N TYR A 205 -1.46 8.47 14.55
CA TYR A 205 -0.86 9.43 15.46
C TYR A 205 -1.60 10.78 15.39
N VAL A 206 -1.95 11.23 14.20
CA VAL A 206 -2.77 12.43 13.97
C VAL A 206 -4.10 12.33 14.74
N LEU A 207 -4.77 11.17 14.66
CA LEU A 207 -6.05 10.93 15.35
C LEU A 207 -5.93 10.93 16.88
N ARG A 208 -4.79 10.49 17.42
CA ARG A 208 -4.55 10.43 18.87
C ARG A 208 -3.96 11.70 19.46
N THR A 209 -3.46 12.60 18.62
CA THR A 209 -2.85 13.86 19.06
C THR A 209 -3.92 14.78 19.66
N ARG A 210 -3.68 15.24 20.89
CA ARG A 210 -4.56 16.16 21.60
C ARG A 210 -4.21 17.61 21.27
N GLY A 211 -5.22 18.47 21.20
CA GLY A 211 -5.09 19.88 20.78
C GLY A 211 -5.17 20.05 19.26
N ALA A 212 -5.81 21.12 18.81
CA ALA A 212 -6.02 21.40 17.39
C ALA A 212 -4.69 21.64 16.66
N ASP A 213 -3.88 22.58 17.19
CA ASP A 213 -2.60 22.99 16.59
C ASP A 213 -1.60 21.83 16.49
N ALA A 214 -1.48 21.02 17.57
CA ALA A 214 -0.59 19.87 17.57
C ALA A 214 -1.04 18.79 16.57
N ARG A 215 -2.36 18.61 16.41
CA ARG A 215 -2.93 17.67 15.43
C ARG A 215 -2.69 18.14 14.01
N GLU A 216 -2.89 19.44 13.75
CA GLU A 216 -2.63 20.05 12.46
C GLU A 216 -1.14 19.94 12.10
N HIS A 217 -0.25 20.25 13.03
CA HIS A 217 1.19 20.08 12.85
C HIS A 217 1.57 18.62 12.53
N ALA A 218 1.00 17.66 13.27
CA ALA A 218 1.22 16.23 12.99
C ALA A 218 0.71 15.79 11.60
N TYR A 219 -0.40 16.38 11.16
CA TYR A 219 -0.97 16.13 9.85
C TYR A 219 -0.08 16.70 8.73
N HIS A 220 0.32 17.97 8.84
CA HIS A 220 1.20 18.60 7.86
C HIS A 220 2.57 17.91 7.77
N ALA A 221 3.12 17.44 8.89
CA ALA A 221 4.34 16.64 8.86
C ALA A 221 4.19 15.34 8.04
N LEU A 222 3.00 14.72 8.05
CA LEU A 222 2.70 13.57 7.18
C LEU A 222 2.62 13.99 5.70
N VAL A 223 1.93 15.09 5.38
CA VAL A 223 1.83 15.63 4.02
C VAL A 223 3.22 15.96 3.47
N ASP A 224 4.08 16.60 4.25
CA ASP A 224 5.44 16.95 3.84
C ASP A 224 6.32 15.71 3.61
N ALA A 225 6.14 14.65 4.41
CA ALA A 225 6.81 13.38 4.15
C ALA A 225 6.38 12.76 2.81
N LEU A 226 5.10 12.83 2.47
CA LEU A 226 4.58 12.38 1.19
C LEU A 226 5.11 13.22 0.01
N ARG A 227 5.18 14.55 0.16
CA ARG A 227 5.78 15.45 -0.85
C ARG A 227 7.26 15.13 -1.09
N ARG A 228 8.05 14.89 -0.03
CA ARG A 228 9.44 14.44 -0.16
C ARG A 228 9.54 13.12 -0.93
N ALA A 229 8.63 12.18 -0.67
CA ALA A 229 8.61 10.92 -1.40
C ALA A 229 8.33 11.13 -2.90
N VAL A 230 7.50 12.12 -3.28
CA VAL A 230 7.28 12.48 -4.70
C VAL A 230 8.56 12.95 -5.34
N GLY A 231 9.33 13.85 -4.72
CA GLY A 231 10.62 14.33 -5.22
C GLY A 231 11.57 13.14 -5.47
N LEU A 232 11.79 12.30 -4.45
CA LEU A 232 12.64 11.11 -4.58
C LEU A 232 12.18 10.13 -5.66
N ALA A 233 10.86 9.95 -5.84
CA ALA A 233 10.33 9.07 -6.87
C ALA A 233 10.54 9.62 -8.30
N ARG A 234 10.75 10.94 -8.44
CA ARG A 234 11.10 11.60 -9.71
C ARG A 234 12.60 11.60 -9.99
N GLY A 235 13.43 11.42 -8.96
CA GLY A 235 14.89 11.49 -9.04
C GLY A 235 15.45 12.89 -8.74
N GLU A 236 14.68 13.69 -7.97
CA GLU A 236 15.03 15.01 -7.47
C GLU A 236 15.83 14.91 -6.16
#